data_1ab106cc9e68659ff1437f06107e906a
#
_entry.id   1ab106cc9e68659ff1437f06107e906a
#
_cell.length_a   1.000
_cell.length_b   1.000
_cell.length_c   1.000
_cell.angle_alpha   90.00
_cell.angle_beta   90.00
_cell.angle_gamma   90.00
#
_symmetry.space_group_name_H-M   'P 1'
#
loop_
_entity.id
_entity.type
_entity.pdbx_description
1 polymer ?
#
loop_
_entity_poly.entity_id
_entity_poly.type
_entity_poly.pdbx_seq_one_letter_code
_entity_poly.pdbx_strand_id
1 'polypeptide(L)'
;FMKQMTKHLVDIDLSFLKETENILLIRNPIDMLPSLAEQLPRLQLSDTGLDKQWELYQHLKKIGNKPIIVDATDLLKNPKNILRTLCEHLNIEFLPTMLNWKPGPRKEDGVWAKYWYKSLHKTSGFNVYSSKPNFPVELSPLLIECKPYYEKLYKKSIKVEKIRE
;
A
#
# COMPACT_ATOMS: atom_id res chain seq x y z
N PHE A 1 13.68 7.82 -3.56
CA PHE A 1 12.41 7.10 -3.38
C PHE A 1 11.44 7.52 -4.48
N MET A 2 10.93 6.53 -5.23
CA MET A 2 9.95 6.77 -6.30
C MET A 2 8.64 6.08 -5.91
N LYS A 3 7.54 6.86 -5.83
CA LYS A 3 6.21 6.34 -5.57
C LYS A 3 5.44 6.21 -6.89
N GLN A 4 4.95 5.02 -7.20
CA GLN A 4 4.17 4.75 -8.39
C GLN A 4 2.90 3.95 -8.05
N MET A 5 1.87 4.13 -8.87
CA MET A 5 0.69 3.25 -8.83
C MET A 5 0.86 2.18 -9.91
N THR A 6 0.69 0.91 -9.54
CA THR A 6 0.89 -0.22 -10.48
C THR A 6 0.08 -0.11 -11.76
N LYS A 7 -1.14 0.44 -11.68
CA LYS A 7 -1.99 0.68 -12.84
C LYS A 7 -1.45 1.72 -13.84
N HIS A 8 -0.41 2.48 -13.46
CA HIS A 8 0.24 3.47 -14.33
C HIS A 8 1.50 2.90 -15.02
N LEU A 9 1.86 1.66 -14.74
CA LEU A 9 2.98 0.96 -15.42
C LEU A 9 2.48 0.38 -16.76
N VAL A 10 2.16 1.26 -17.71
CA VAL A 10 1.65 0.91 -19.03
C VAL A 10 2.70 1.30 -20.05
N ASP A 11 3.05 0.38 -20.95
CA ASP A 11 4.01 0.58 -22.05
C ASP A 11 5.38 1.14 -21.62
N ILE A 12 5.83 0.74 -20.43
CA ILE A 12 7.13 1.13 -19.86
C ILE A 12 8.04 -0.09 -19.87
N ASP A 13 9.30 0.10 -20.26
CA ASP A 13 10.33 -0.89 -20.01
C ASP A 13 10.56 -1.04 -18.50
N LEU A 14 10.32 -2.25 -17.99
CA LEU A 14 10.45 -2.57 -16.56
C LEU A 14 11.83 -3.12 -16.20
N SER A 15 12.80 -3.10 -17.11
CA SER A 15 14.15 -3.65 -16.87
C SER A 15 14.87 -3.00 -15.69
N PHE A 16 14.63 -1.70 -15.46
CA PHE A 16 15.21 -0.94 -14.33
C PHE A 16 14.78 -1.48 -12.96
N LEU A 17 13.67 -2.20 -12.88
CA LEU A 17 13.20 -2.77 -11.61
C LEU A 17 14.16 -3.84 -11.07
N LYS A 18 15.00 -4.41 -11.92
CA LYS A 18 16.03 -5.35 -11.49
C LYS A 18 17.09 -4.68 -10.62
N GLU A 19 17.39 -3.42 -10.91
CA GLU A 19 18.43 -2.64 -10.24
C GLU A 19 17.89 -1.77 -9.07
N THR A 20 16.63 -2.02 -8.66
CA THR A 20 15.97 -1.25 -7.60
C THR A 20 15.43 -2.15 -6.51
N GLU A 21 15.36 -1.62 -5.28
CA GLU A 21 14.57 -2.23 -4.22
C GLU A 21 13.10 -1.92 -4.43
N ASN A 22 12.28 -2.97 -4.56
CA ASN A 22 10.88 -2.85 -4.90
C ASN A 22 9.98 -3.13 -3.69
N ILE A 23 9.12 -2.17 -3.36
CA ILE A 23 8.16 -2.29 -2.26
C ILE A 23 6.75 -2.25 -2.83
N LEU A 24 5.94 -3.25 -2.52
CA LEU A 24 4.53 -3.31 -2.87
C LEU A 24 3.70 -3.01 -1.61
N LEU A 25 3.05 -1.85 -1.58
CA LEU A 25 2.09 -1.51 -0.54
C LEU A 25 0.71 -2.03 -0.97
N ILE A 26 0.19 -3.02 -0.23
CA ILE A 26 -1.14 -3.57 -0.45
C ILE A 26 -2.12 -3.07 0.60
N ARG A 27 -3.40 -3.06 0.27
CA ARG A 27 -4.47 -2.71 1.20
C ARG A 27 -5.59 -3.73 1.14
N ASN A 28 -6.13 -4.09 2.30
CA ASN A 28 -7.26 -5.01 2.38
C ASN A 28 -8.46 -4.46 1.57
N PRO A 29 -9.02 -5.24 0.64
CA PRO A 29 -10.18 -4.81 -0.16
C PRO A 29 -11.38 -4.37 0.68
N ILE A 30 -11.59 -4.96 1.86
CA ILE A 30 -12.66 -4.55 2.79
C ILE A 30 -12.52 -3.07 3.19
N ASP A 31 -11.29 -2.61 3.40
CA ASP A 31 -11.01 -1.22 3.79
C ASP A 31 -10.85 -0.29 2.57
N MET A 32 -10.45 -0.86 1.43
CA MET A 32 -10.12 -0.09 0.24
C MET A 32 -11.35 0.23 -0.61
N LEU A 33 -12.20 -0.76 -0.88
CA LEU A 33 -13.32 -0.61 -1.82
C LEU A 33 -14.32 0.48 -1.42
N PRO A 34 -14.76 0.59 -0.15
CA PRO A 34 -15.67 1.67 0.23
C PRO A 34 -15.07 3.07 0.03
N SER A 35 -13.76 3.19 0.23
CA SER A 35 -13.06 4.46 0.03
C SER A 35 -12.87 4.83 -1.45
N LEU A 36 -12.67 3.84 -2.32
CA LEU A 36 -12.59 4.06 -3.76
C LEU A 36 -13.97 4.37 -4.37
N ALA A 37 -15.03 3.73 -3.89
CA ALA A 37 -16.39 3.96 -4.35
C ALA A 37 -16.87 5.40 -4.11
N GLU A 38 -16.35 6.08 -3.08
CA GLU A 38 -16.60 7.50 -2.85
C GLU A 38 -16.02 8.41 -3.97
N GLN A 39 -15.03 7.91 -4.72
CA GLN A 39 -14.29 8.68 -5.73
C GLN A 39 -14.62 8.26 -7.16
N LEU A 40 -15.08 7.03 -7.36
CA LEU A 40 -15.30 6.43 -8.69
C LEU A 40 -16.72 5.89 -8.80
N PRO A 41 -17.51 6.37 -9.77
CA PRO A 41 -18.93 6.00 -9.91
C PRO A 41 -19.14 4.54 -10.37
N ARG A 42 -18.14 3.93 -11.01
CA ARG A 42 -18.14 2.53 -11.45
C ARG A 42 -16.79 1.93 -11.14
N LEU A 43 -16.74 1.20 -10.05
CA LEU A 43 -15.52 0.58 -9.56
C LEU A 43 -15.32 -0.81 -10.17
N GLN A 44 -14.12 -1.08 -10.68
CA GLN A 44 -13.69 -2.36 -11.25
C GLN A 44 -12.42 -2.87 -10.57
N LEU A 45 -12.08 -4.15 -10.78
CA LEU A 45 -10.86 -4.76 -10.25
C LEU A 45 -9.60 -3.98 -10.66
N SER A 46 -9.51 -3.54 -11.92
CA SER A 46 -8.39 -2.75 -12.42
C SER A 46 -8.17 -1.42 -11.69
N ASP A 47 -9.22 -0.83 -11.09
CA ASP A 47 -9.11 0.40 -10.30
C ASP A 47 -8.42 0.17 -8.97
N THR A 48 -8.50 -1.05 -8.45
CA THR A 48 -7.83 -1.46 -7.19
C THR A 48 -6.33 -1.65 -7.37
N GLY A 49 -5.89 -2.02 -8.57
CA GLY A 49 -4.51 -2.36 -8.91
C GLY A 49 -4.00 -3.66 -8.28
N LEU A 50 -4.84 -4.45 -7.60
CA LEU A 50 -4.41 -5.69 -6.92
C LEU A 50 -3.99 -6.78 -7.90
N ASP A 51 -4.69 -6.91 -9.02
CA ASP A 51 -4.33 -7.79 -10.13
C ASP A 51 -2.96 -7.41 -10.69
N LYS A 52 -2.75 -6.13 -10.96
CA LYS A 52 -1.48 -5.59 -11.46
C LYS A 52 -0.34 -5.70 -10.44
N GLN A 53 -0.61 -5.54 -9.15
CA GLN A 53 0.38 -5.79 -8.10
C GLN A 53 0.79 -7.27 -8.06
N TRP A 54 -0.14 -8.20 -8.27
CA TRP A 54 0.19 -9.62 -8.35
C TRP A 54 1.01 -9.94 -9.60
N GLU A 55 0.64 -9.41 -10.78
CA GLU A 55 1.41 -9.57 -12.02
C GLU A 55 2.84 -9.00 -11.84
N LEU A 56 2.96 -7.80 -11.28
CA LEU A 56 4.25 -7.17 -11.01
C LEU A 56 5.10 -7.99 -10.03
N TYR A 57 4.50 -8.51 -8.96
CA TYR A 57 5.18 -9.40 -8.03
C TYR A 57 5.76 -10.63 -8.75
N GLN A 58 4.97 -11.28 -9.61
CA GLN A 58 5.42 -12.44 -10.38
C GLN A 58 6.55 -12.07 -11.34
N HIS A 59 6.44 -10.94 -12.03
CA HIS A 59 7.48 -10.44 -12.91
C HIS A 59 8.79 -10.19 -12.15
N LEU A 60 8.75 -9.47 -11.03
CA LEU A 60 9.91 -9.20 -10.18
C LEU A 60 10.58 -10.49 -9.72
N LYS A 61 9.81 -11.49 -9.29
CA LYS A 61 10.34 -12.80 -8.92
C LYS A 61 11.02 -13.50 -10.10
N LYS A 62 10.45 -13.41 -11.29
CA LYS A 62 11.01 -14.02 -12.50
C LYS A 62 12.37 -13.42 -12.90
N ILE A 63 12.55 -12.11 -12.71
CA ILE A 63 13.83 -11.43 -12.99
C ILE A 63 14.84 -11.51 -11.84
N GLY A 64 14.54 -12.31 -10.79
CA GLY A 64 15.44 -12.54 -9.66
C GLY A 64 15.35 -11.48 -8.55
N ASN A 65 14.41 -10.54 -8.64
CA ASN A 65 14.18 -9.54 -7.59
C ASN A 65 13.38 -10.15 -6.43
N LYS A 66 13.52 -9.58 -5.22
CA LYS A 66 12.81 -10.01 -4.00
C LYS A 66 11.96 -8.85 -3.47
N PRO A 67 10.81 -8.55 -4.11
CA PRO A 67 10.00 -7.41 -3.68
C PRO A 67 9.51 -7.58 -2.25
N ILE A 68 9.57 -6.50 -1.48
CA ILE A 68 9.05 -6.44 -0.12
C ILE A 68 7.58 -6.07 -0.19
N ILE A 69 6.72 -6.82 0.50
CA ILE A 69 5.28 -6.52 0.54
C ILE A 69 4.94 -5.99 1.93
N VAL A 70 4.28 -4.83 1.97
CA VAL A 70 3.79 -4.18 3.17
C VAL A 70 2.27 -4.11 3.11
N ASP A 71 1.58 -4.62 4.12
CA ASP A 71 0.13 -4.46 4.25
C ASP A 71 -0.19 -3.18 5.02
N ALA A 72 -1.09 -2.36 4.45
CA ALA A 72 -1.47 -1.08 5.05
C ALA A 72 -2.15 -1.23 6.41
N THR A 73 -2.93 -2.30 6.62
CA THR A 73 -3.60 -2.58 7.90
C THR A 73 -2.60 -2.98 8.97
N ASP A 74 -1.65 -3.85 8.63
CA ASP A 74 -0.58 -4.27 9.55
C ASP A 74 0.30 -3.06 9.90
N LEU A 75 0.61 -2.20 8.91
CA LEU A 75 1.35 -0.96 9.12
C LEU A 75 0.62 -0.01 10.09
N LEU A 76 -0.69 0.22 9.90
CA LEU A 76 -1.46 1.10 10.78
C LEU A 76 -1.62 0.54 12.19
N LYS A 77 -1.67 -0.78 12.36
CA LYS A 77 -1.74 -1.43 13.67
C LYS A 77 -0.43 -1.36 14.45
N ASN A 78 0.71 -1.39 13.76
CA ASN A 78 2.03 -1.38 14.38
C ASN A 78 3.06 -0.64 13.53
N PRO A 79 2.92 0.69 13.34
CA PRO A 79 3.73 1.45 12.41
C PRO A 79 5.22 1.41 12.75
N LYS A 80 5.58 1.51 14.04
CA LYS A 80 6.98 1.50 14.48
C LYS A 80 7.70 0.22 14.08
N ASN A 81 7.10 -0.92 14.36
CA ASN A 81 7.78 -2.20 14.13
C ASN A 81 7.77 -2.59 12.64
N ILE A 82 6.65 -2.34 11.93
CA ILE A 82 6.60 -2.59 10.48
C ILE A 82 7.61 -1.72 9.73
N LEU A 83 7.72 -0.44 10.06
CA LEU A 83 8.71 0.44 9.43
C LEU A 83 10.15 0.07 9.81
N ARG A 84 10.40 -0.35 11.05
CA ARG A 84 11.71 -0.85 11.44
C ARG A 84 12.10 -2.09 10.63
N THR A 85 11.22 -3.08 10.56
CA THR A 85 11.45 -4.29 9.76
C THR A 85 11.64 -3.96 8.28
N LEU A 86 10.87 -3.01 7.74
CA LEU A 86 11.05 -2.54 6.36
C LEU A 86 12.44 -1.91 6.16
N CYS A 87 12.87 -1.04 7.07
CA CYS A 87 14.19 -0.41 7.02
C CYS A 87 15.33 -1.45 7.10
N GLU A 88 15.18 -2.46 7.94
CA GLU A 88 16.13 -3.59 8.04
C GLU A 88 16.24 -4.35 6.70
N HIS A 89 15.13 -4.64 6.04
CA HIS A 89 15.13 -5.29 4.71
C HIS A 89 15.79 -4.42 3.63
N LEU A 90 15.68 -3.10 3.75
CA LEU A 90 16.28 -2.13 2.81
C LEU A 90 17.71 -1.75 3.17
N ASN A 91 18.23 -2.26 4.28
CA ASN A 91 19.53 -1.88 4.84
C ASN A 91 19.70 -0.37 5.02
N ILE A 92 18.66 0.29 5.53
CA ILE A 92 18.64 1.71 5.89
C ILE A 92 18.30 1.90 7.37
N GLU A 93 18.74 3.01 7.95
CA GLU A 93 18.46 3.33 9.34
C GLU A 93 16.97 3.68 9.54
N PHE A 94 16.37 3.09 10.58
CA PHE A 94 15.04 3.51 11.04
C PHE A 94 15.15 4.77 11.90
N LEU A 95 14.54 5.85 11.46
CA LEU A 95 14.48 7.10 12.20
C LEU A 95 13.12 7.28 12.87
N PRO A 96 13.06 7.58 14.19
CA PRO A 96 11.78 7.85 14.89
C PRO A 96 10.92 8.94 14.24
N THR A 97 11.54 9.88 13.54
CA THR A 97 10.87 10.94 12.76
C THR A 97 10.03 10.40 11.60
N MET A 98 10.21 9.14 11.20
CA MET A 98 9.35 8.47 10.21
C MET A 98 7.93 8.22 10.73
N LEU A 99 7.72 8.29 12.06
CA LEU A 99 6.43 8.06 12.69
C LEU A 99 5.59 9.34 12.82
N ASN A 100 6.22 10.51 12.72
CA ASN A 100 5.57 11.78 12.97
C ASN A 100 6.00 12.80 11.90
N TRP A 101 5.08 13.67 11.52
CA TRP A 101 5.31 14.75 10.55
C TRP A 101 4.53 16.00 10.90
N LYS A 102 4.99 17.13 10.39
CA LYS A 102 4.28 18.39 10.54
C LYS A 102 3.02 18.39 9.67
N PRO A 103 1.82 18.70 10.21
CA PRO A 103 0.61 18.85 9.40
C PRO A 103 0.75 19.95 8.35
N GLY A 104 -0.04 19.86 7.29
CA GLY A 104 -0.13 20.88 6.24
C GLY A 104 0.46 20.44 4.91
N PRO A 105 0.24 21.24 3.85
CA PRO A 105 0.79 20.99 2.53
C PRO A 105 2.30 21.23 2.51
N ARG A 106 2.99 20.55 1.58
CA ARG A 106 4.43 20.63 1.37
C ARG A 106 4.74 21.09 -0.04
N LYS A 107 5.92 21.68 -0.24
CA LYS A 107 6.37 22.11 -1.57
C LYS A 107 6.52 20.95 -2.56
N GLU A 108 6.84 19.77 -2.01
CA GLU A 108 7.04 18.53 -2.75
C GLU A 108 5.73 17.82 -3.13
N ASP A 109 4.60 18.29 -2.60
CA ASP A 109 3.29 17.74 -2.95
C ASP A 109 3.00 18.04 -4.42
N GLY A 110 2.71 16.98 -5.18
CA GLY A 110 2.36 17.11 -6.58
C GLY A 110 0.99 17.75 -6.79
N VAL A 111 0.66 18.06 -8.04
CA VAL A 111 -0.61 18.68 -8.44
C VAL A 111 -1.86 17.95 -7.98
N TRP A 112 -1.72 16.68 -7.68
CA TRP A 112 -2.79 15.80 -7.18
C TRP A 112 -3.16 16.02 -5.71
N ALA A 113 -2.29 16.67 -4.93
CA ALA A 113 -2.44 16.84 -3.49
C ALA A 113 -3.76 17.53 -3.11
N LYS A 114 -4.18 18.53 -3.87
CA LYS A 114 -5.45 19.25 -3.66
C LYS A 114 -6.69 18.36 -3.71
N TYR A 115 -6.61 17.21 -4.40
CA TYR A 115 -7.72 16.26 -4.50
C TYR A 115 -7.60 15.12 -3.48
N TRP A 116 -6.38 14.58 -3.26
CA TRP A 116 -6.16 13.34 -2.54
C TRP A 116 -5.60 13.51 -1.14
N TYR A 117 -4.92 14.65 -0.83
CA TYR A 117 -4.17 14.80 0.43
C TYR A 117 -4.89 15.61 1.49
N LYS A 118 -6.16 15.99 1.27
CA LYS A 118 -6.95 16.80 2.23
C LYS A 118 -6.97 16.20 3.65
N SER A 119 -7.14 14.88 3.75
CA SER A 119 -7.12 14.17 5.04
C SER A 119 -5.70 14.03 5.56
N LEU A 120 -4.73 13.73 4.71
CA LEU A 120 -3.32 13.57 5.08
C LEU A 120 -2.75 14.89 5.65
N HIS A 121 -3.07 16.03 5.05
CA HIS A 121 -2.61 17.34 5.53
C HIS A 121 -3.09 17.71 6.93
N LYS A 122 -4.10 17.01 7.46
CA LYS A 122 -4.62 17.20 8.83
C LYS A 122 -3.95 16.27 9.85
N THR A 123 -3.10 15.36 9.41
CA THR A 123 -2.44 14.38 10.28
C THR A 123 -1.03 14.81 10.67
N SER A 124 -0.57 14.35 11.83
CA SER A 124 0.81 14.51 12.31
C SER A 124 1.52 13.18 12.55
N GLY A 125 0.90 12.07 12.17
CA GLY A 125 1.39 10.72 12.34
C GLY A 125 0.39 9.71 11.79
N PHE A 126 0.65 8.43 12.00
CA PHE A 126 -0.25 7.35 11.60
C PHE A 126 -1.55 7.37 12.43
N ASN A 127 -2.68 7.31 11.76
CA ASN A 127 -3.97 7.14 12.44
C ASN A 127 -4.06 5.72 13.02
N VAL A 128 -4.71 5.59 14.18
CA VAL A 128 -5.06 4.29 14.73
C VAL A 128 -5.99 3.56 13.75
N TYR A 129 -5.64 2.31 13.42
CA TYR A 129 -6.50 1.51 12.57
C TYR A 129 -7.86 1.30 13.23
N SER A 130 -8.91 1.58 12.47
CA SER A 130 -10.29 1.29 12.83
C SER A 130 -10.97 0.60 11.65
N SER A 131 -11.51 -0.59 11.88
CA SER A 131 -12.31 -1.27 10.86
C SER A 131 -13.62 -0.54 10.64
N LYS A 132 -14.03 -0.38 9.39
CA LYS A 132 -15.37 0.13 9.07
C LYS A 132 -16.41 -0.96 9.43
N PRO A 133 -17.43 -0.65 10.27
CA PRO A 133 -18.35 -1.68 10.79
C PRO A 133 -19.26 -2.27 9.71
N ASN A 134 -19.56 -1.53 8.65
CA ASN A 134 -20.49 -1.94 7.59
C ASN A 134 -19.82 -1.89 6.23
N PHE A 135 -19.69 -3.05 5.59
CA PHE A 135 -19.26 -3.13 4.20
C PHE A 135 -20.46 -3.00 3.26
N PRO A 136 -20.43 -2.12 2.24
CA PRO A 136 -21.53 -1.96 1.29
C PRO A 136 -21.78 -3.26 0.52
N VAL A 137 -23.01 -3.79 0.59
CA VAL A 137 -23.38 -5.09 -0.01
C VAL A 137 -23.19 -5.07 -1.53
N GLU A 138 -23.42 -3.94 -2.17
CA GLU A 138 -23.23 -3.72 -3.61
C GLU A 138 -21.80 -3.93 -4.07
N LEU A 139 -20.81 -3.78 -3.18
CA LEU A 139 -19.39 -4.02 -3.48
C LEU A 139 -18.95 -5.47 -3.25
N SER A 140 -19.86 -6.35 -2.77
CA SER A 140 -19.53 -7.75 -2.47
C SER A 140 -19.03 -8.55 -3.69
N PRO A 141 -19.59 -8.40 -4.90
CA PRO A 141 -19.04 -9.08 -6.07
C PRO A 141 -17.59 -8.70 -6.34
N LEU A 142 -17.29 -7.40 -6.31
CA LEU A 142 -15.92 -6.91 -6.53
C LEU A 142 -14.97 -7.33 -5.41
N LEU A 143 -15.46 -7.39 -4.16
CA LEU A 143 -14.67 -7.92 -3.05
C LEU A 143 -14.24 -9.36 -3.30
N ILE A 144 -15.14 -10.21 -3.82
CA ILE A 144 -14.84 -11.60 -4.17
C ILE A 144 -13.76 -11.67 -5.25
N GLU A 145 -13.80 -10.80 -6.25
CA GLU A 145 -12.78 -10.72 -7.31
C GLU A 145 -11.41 -10.26 -6.78
N CYS A 146 -11.38 -9.28 -5.88
CA CYS A 146 -10.15 -8.73 -5.30
C CYS A 146 -9.45 -9.69 -4.34
N LYS A 147 -10.23 -10.44 -3.57
CA LYS A 147 -9.75 -11.24 -2.43
C LYS A 147 -8.62 -12.21 -2.78
N PRO A 148 -8.68 -13.00 -3.87
CA PRO A 148 -7.61 -13.92 -4.22
C PRO A 148 -6.25 -13.25 -4.47
N TYR A 149 -6.22 -12.07 -5.08
CA TYR A 149 -4.99 -11.31 -5.34
C TYR A 149 -4.39 -10.77 -4.04
N TYR A 150 -5.24 -10.15 -3.22
CA TYR A 150 -4.84 -9.65 -1.92
C TYR A 150 -4.27 -10.75 -1.03
N GLU A 151 -4.96 -11.88 -0.89
CA GLU A 151 -4.53 -12.99 -0.03
C GLU A 151 -3.18 -13.59 -0.46
N LYS A 152 -2.96 -13.73 -1.78
CA LYS A 152 -1.67 -14.19 -2.32
C LYS A 152 -0.53 -13.26 -1.95
N LEU A 153 -0.74 -11.95 -2.04
CA LEU A 153 0.24 -10.93 -1.66
C LEU A 153 0.40 -10.84 -0.14
N TYR A 154 -0.71 -10.84 0.60
CA TYR A 154 -0.70 -10.74 2.06
C TYR A 154 0.06 -11.88 2.75
N LYS A 155 -0.06 -13.11 2.23
CA LYS A 155 0.72 -14.26 2.71
C LYS A 155 2.23 -14.06 2.59
N LYS A 156 2.67 -13.14 1.76
CA LYS A 156 4.09 -12.84 1.47
C LYS A 156 4.53 -11.50 2.06
N SER A 157 3.61 -10.75 2.70
CA SER A 157 3.94 -9.47 3.32
C SER A 157 4.82 -9.68 4.56
N ILE A 158 5.66 -8.69 4.86
CA ILE A 158 6.42 -8.68 6.09
C ILE A 158 5.47 -8.77 7.29
N LYS A 159 5.88 -9.54 8.28
CA LYS A 159 5.14 -9.73 9.53
C LYS A 159 6.05 -9.36 10.68
N VAL A 160 5.49 -8.69 11.67
CA VAL A 160 6.18 -8.47 12.93
C VAL A 160 5.72 -9.56 13.88
N GLU A 161 6.68 -10.31 14.40
CA GLU A 161 6.39 -11.26 15.48
C GLU A 161 5.79 -10.49 16.65
N LYS A 162 4.69 -11.02 17.20
CA LYS A 162 4.16 -10.49 18.47
C LYS A 162 5.26 -10.71 19.51
N ILE A 163 5.92 -9.64 19.95
CA ILE A 163 6.74 -9.69 21.15
C ILE A 163 5.78 -10.16 22.24
N ARG A 164 5.98 -11.38 22.73
CA ARG A 164 5.31 -11.85 23.95
C ARG A 164 5.89 -11.01 25.07
N GLU A 165 5.09 -10.04 25.53
CA GLU A 165 5.34 -9.32 26.78
C GLU A 165 5.28 -10.29 27.96
#